data_25487a4e420fccf393d12e5d04f63bac
#
_entry.id   25487a4e420fccf393d12e5d04f63bac
#
_cell.length_a   1.000
_cell.length_b   1.000
_cell.length_c   1.000
_cell.angle_alpha   90.00
_cell.angle_beta   90.00
_cell.angle_gamma   90.00
#
_symmetry.space_group_name_H-M   'P 1'
#
loop_
_entity.id
_entity.type
_entity.pdbx_description
1 polymer ?
#
loop_
_entity_poly.entity_id
_entity_poly.type
_entity_poly.pdbx_seq_one_letter_code
_entity_poly.pdbx_strand_id
1 'polypeptide(L)'
;MYSSAEWSVTPRPMYPADGRKVFDVYAHPPGLRDDLVKDLGEFPFPAFWGPRAGLPSSQWIADSARWIEEREGPDLNLVYVPHLDYGLQRWGPGAPEMEAEYQAVDRLVDELISFFGRRGVEVVLLSEYGISKVCQPVHLNRIFRENRICCLKLLF
;
A
#
# COMPACT_ATOMS: atom_id res chain seq x y z
N MET A 1 -8.57 -12.66 6.04
CA MET A 1 -9.34 -11.52 5.48
C MET A 1 -10.59 -12.13 4.85
N TYR A 2 -11.75 -11.64 5.18
CA TYR A 2 -13.01 -12.18 4.64
C TYR A 2 -13.41 -11.28 3.47
N SER A 3 -13.01 -11.69 2.27
CA SER A 3 -13.42 -11.04 1.02
C SER A 3 -14.16 -12.05 0.18
N SER A 4 -15.18 -11.60 -0.55
CA SER A 4 -15.87 -12.39 -1.57
C SER A 4 -15.19 -12.26 -2.94
N ALA A 5 -14.08 -11.52 -3.03
CA ALA A 5 -13.31 -11.40 -4.26
C ALA A 5 -12.70 -12.74 -4.64
N GLU A 6 -12.78 -13.08 -5.93
CA GLU A 6 -12.21 -14.32 -6.48
C GLU A 6 -10.69 -14.27 -6.45
N TRP A 7 -10.11 -13.09 -6.69
CA TRP A 7 -8.67 -12.83 -6.54
C TRP A 7 -8.44 -11.73 -5.53
N SER A 8 -7.50 -11.96 -4.63
CA SER A 8 -7.06 -10.92 -3.68
C SER A 8 -5.57 -11.04 -3.40
N VAL A 9 -4.90 -9.90 -3.34
CA VAL A 9 -3.47 -9.79 -3.05
C VAL A 9 -3.28 -8.68 -2.02
N THR A 10 -2.64 -9.01 -0.90
CA THR A 10 -2.43 -8.04 0.19
C THR A 10 -1.07 -8.26 0.83
N PRO A 11 -0.19 -7.25 0.87
CA PRO A 11 1.02 -7.31 1.68
C PRO A 11 0.67 -7.54 3.14
N ARG A 12 1.14 -8.65 3.71
CA ARG A 12 0.80 -9.03 5.08
C ARG A 12 1.97 -9.69 5.78
N PRO A 13 2.49 -9.11 6.85
CA PRO A 13 3.45 -9.81 7.69
C PRO A 13 2.80 -11.02 8.36
N MET A 14 3.49 -12.14 8.35
CA MET A 14 3.12 -13.31 9.13
C MET A 14 3.91 -13.32 10.45
N TYR A 15 3.25 -13.74 11.51
CA TYR A 15 3.82 -13.83 12.85
C TYR A 15 3.76 -15.29 13.33
N PRO A 16 4.78 -16.11 13.00
CA PRO A 16 4.89 -17.47 13.52
C PRO A 16 4.95 -17.50 15.04
N ALA A 17 4.61 -18.66 15.64
CA ALA A 17 4.59 -18.85 17.09
C ALA A 17 5.97 -18.67 17.76
N ASP A 18 7.06 -18.73 16.99
CA ASP A 18 8.43 -18.49 17.47
C ASP A 18 8.79 -17.00 17.63
N GLY A 19 7.82 -16.09 17.38
CA GLY A 19 8.00 -14.64 17.54
C GLY A 19 8.70 -13.95 16.37
N ARG A 20 9.07 -14.65 15.32
CA ARG A 20 9.62 -14.03 14.11
C ARG A 20 8.55 -13.23 13.38
N LYS A 21 8.99 -12.26 12.62
CA LYS A 21 8.17 -11.53 11.64
C LYS A 21 8.64 -11.91 10.25
N VAL A 22 7.79 -12.60 9.52
CA VAL A 22 8.05 -12.96 8.11
C VAL A 22 7.27 -12.01 7.23
N PHE A 23 7.97 -11.28 6.37
CA PHE A 23 7.36 -10.40 5.39
C PHE A 23 6.92 -11.21 4.18
N ASP A 24 5.64 -11.16 3.87
CA ASP A 24 5.07 -11.92 2.79
C ASP A 24 3.81 -11.25 2.22
N VAL A 25 3.26 -11.84 1.18
CA VAL A 25 2.01 -11.43 0.54
C VAL A 25 0.98 -12.52 0.78
N TYR A 26 -0.17 -12.13 1.32
CA TYR A 26 -1.35 -12.98 1.29
C TYR A 26 -2.00 -12.87 -0.08
N ALA A 27 -2.29 -13.99 -0.70
CA ALA A 27 -3.02 -14.04 -1.95
C ALA A 27 -4.08 -15.17 -1.93
N HIS A 28 -5.14 -14.96 -2.68
CA HIS A 28 -6.21 -15.92 -2.94
C HIS A 28 -6.56 -15.85 -4.43
N PRO A 29 -6.81 -16.98 -5.12
CA PRO A 29 -6.82 -18.36 -4.63
C PRO A 29 -5.43 -18.93 -4.29
N PRO A 30 -5.37 -20.13 -3.66
CA PRO A 30 -4.10 -20.82 -3.43
C PRO A 30 -3.30 -20.95 -4.72
N GLY A 31 -1.98 -20.65 -4.65
CA GLY A 31 -1.09 -20.66 -5.82
C GLY A 31 -0.87 -19.28 -6.44
N LEU A 32 -1.83 -18.35 -6.36
CA LEU A 32 -1.68 -17.00 -6.93
C LEU A 32 -0.42 -16.28 -6.44
N ARG A 33 -0.09 -16.42 -5.16
CA ARG A 33 1.14 -15.85 -4.59
C ARG A 33 2.39 -16.36 -5.31
N ASP A 34 2.48 -17.67 -5.50
CA ASP A 34 3.67 -18.29 -6.07
C ASP A 34 3.82 -17.94 -7.55
N ASP A 35 2.71 -17.82 -8.28
CA ASP A 35 2.69 -17.38 -9.66
C ASP A 35 3.13 -15.91 -9.79
N LEU A 36 2.62 -15.02 -8.92
CA LEU A 36 3.03 -13.63 -8.89
C LEU A 36 4.52 -13.48 -8.55
N VAL A 37 5.00 -14.20 -7.56
CA VAL A 37 6.42 -14.15 -7.16
C VAL A 37 7.32 -14.68 -8.28
N LYS A 38 6.91 -15.73 -8.97
CA LYS A 38 7.64 -16.29 -10.11
C LYS A 38 7.79 -15.29 -11.26
N ASP A 39 6.72 -14.54 -11.57
CA ASP A 39 6.68 -13.67 -12.75
C ASP A 39 7.12 -12.23 -12.45
N LEU A 40 6.81 -11.71 -11.26
CA LEU A 40 7.08 -10.33 -10.85
C LEU A 40 8.22 -10.19 -9.82
N GLY A 41 8.69 -11.31 -9.26
CA GLY A 41 9.62 -11.31 -8.13
C GLY A 41 8.94 -11.08 -6.78
N GLU A 42 9.74 -11.15 -5.73
CA GLU A 42 9.27 -10.94 -4.35
C GLU A 42 8.72 -9.52 -4.16
N PHE A 43 7.64 -9.41 -3.39
CA PHE A 43 7.10 -8.11 -3.01
C PHE A 43 8.14 -7.30 -2.21
N PRO A 44 8.45 -6.06 -2.62
CA PRO A 44 9.50 -5.26 -1.98
C PRO A 44 9.03 -4.68 -0.64
N PHE A 45 8.82 -5.52 0.35
CA PHE A 45 8.25 -5.16 1.65
C PHE A 45 8.98 -3.99 2.36
N PRO A 46 10.32 -3.86 2.29
CA PRO A 46 11.01 -2.68 2.82
C PRO A 46 10.62 -1.36 2.17
N ALA A 47 10.14 -1.40 0.92
CA ALA A 47 9.61 -0.24 0.20
C ALA A 47 8.11 -0.02 0.43
N PHE A 48 7.45 -0.92 1.15
CA PHE A 48 6.04 -0.78 1.51
C PHE A 48 5.86 -0.25 2.92
N TRP A 49 6.73 -0.63 3.85
CA TRP A 49 6.56 -0.31 5.25
C TRP A 49 7.89 0.06 5.92
N GLY A 50 7.93 1.24 6.53
CA GLY A 50 9.08 1.73 7.26
C GLY A 50 9.82 2.88 6.55
N PRO A 51 11.04 3.20 6.98
CA PRO A 51 11.72 4.42 6.54
C PRO A 51 12.17 4.40 5.07
N ARG A 52 12.14 3.24 4.42
CA ARG A 52 12.47 3.07 2.99
C ARG A 52 11.22 2.92 2.11
N ALA A 53 10.02 3.17 2.67
CA ALA A 53 8.79 3.10 1.91
C ALA A 53 8.81 4.07 0.72
N GLY A 54 8.34 3.60 -0.44
CA GLY A 54 8.44 4.35 -1.69
C GLY A 54 7.79 3.64 -2.87
N LEU A 55 8.03 4.14 -4.07
CA LEU A 55 7.38 3.73 -5.31
C LEU A 55 7.46 2.22 -5.64
N PRO A 56 8.56 1.48 -5.37
CA PRO A 56 8.65 0.08 -5.78
C PRO A 56 7.52 -0.81 -5.28
N SER A 57 6.99 -0.56 -4.09
CA SER A 57 5.85 -1.32 -3.58
C SER A 57 4.56 -1.05 -4.36
N SER A 58 4.31 0.22 -4.71
CA SER A 58 3.17 0.61 -5.53
C SER A 58 3.29 0.11 -6.97
N GLN A 59 4.51 0.08 -7.52
CA GLN A 59 4.78 -0.50 -8.81
C GLN A 59 4.44 -1.99 -8.84
N TRP A 60 4.91 -2.75 -7.85
CA TRP A 60 4.60 -4.18 -7.76
C TRP A 60 3.09 -4.44 -7.63
N ILE A 61 2.36 -3.60 -6.88
CA ILE A 61 0.89 -3.68 -6.77
C ILE A 61 0.25 -3.43 -8.14
N ALA A 62 0.70 -2.41 -8.86
CA ALA A 62 0.21 -2.11 -10.20
C ALA A 62 0.50 -3.25 -11.19
N ASP A 63 1.69 -3.84 -11.11
CA ASP A 63 2.09 -4.98 -11.95
C ASP A 63 1.26 -6.22 -11.64
N SER A 64 0.96 -6.48 -10.35
CA SER A 64 0.09 -7.58 -9.96
C SER A 64 -1.35 -7.41 -10.47
N ALA A 65 -1.87 -6.18 -10.46
CA ALA A 65 -3.19 -5.88 -11.02
C ALA A 65 -3.23 -6.12 -12.53
N ARG A 66 -2.19 -5.69 -13.27
CA ARG A 66 -2.05 -5.96 -14.72
C ARG A 66 -1.95 -7.47 -15.00
N TRP A 67 -1.15 -8.19 -14.19
CA TRP A 67 -0.96 -9.63 -14.30
C TRP A 67 -2.27 -10.40 -14.13
N ILE A 68 -3.09 -10.03 -13.14
CA ILE A 68 -4.40 -10.64 -12.89
C ILE A 68 -5.37 -10.31 -14.03
N GLU A 69 -5.43 -9.05 -14.47
CA GLU A 69 -6.28 -8.64 -15.57
C GLU A 69 -6.00 -9.42 -16.85
N GLU A 70 -4.72 -9.64 -17.18
CA GLU A 70 -4.33 -10.34 -18.41
C GLU A 70 -4.70 -11.81 -18.41
N ARG A 71 -4.73 -12.45 -17.26
CA ARG A 71 -4.95 -13.90 -17.14
C ARG A 71 -6.37 -14.26 -16.78
N GLU A 72 -6.99 -13.46 -15.95
CA GLU A 72 -8.26 -13.80 -15.32
C GLU A 72 -9.42 -12.93 -15.82
N GLY A 73 -9.16 -11.69 -16.22
CA GLY A 73 -10.16 -10.77 -16.76
C GLY A 73 -11.32 -10.51 -15.82
N PRO A 74 -11.07 -10.07 -14.56
CA PRO A 74 -12.15 -9.87 -13.60
C PRO A 74 -13.09 -8.73 -14.01
N ASP A 75 -14.37 -8.83 -13.64
CA ASP A 75 -15.37 -7.78 -13.90
C ASP A 75 -15.10 -6.47 -13.18
N LEU A 76 -14.37 -6.51 -12.05
CA LEU A 76 -14.00 -5.36 -11.23
C LEU A 76 -12.62 -5.53 -10.63
N ASN A 77 -11.75 -4.55 -10.87
CA ASN A 77 -10.44 -4.42 -10.24
C ASN A 77 -10.45 -3.28 -9.22
N LEU A 78 -10.02 -3.56 -7.98
CA LEU A 78 -9.76 -2.55 -6.97
C LEU A 78 -8.25 -2.53 -6.68
N VAL A 79 -7.59 -1.45 -7.07
CA VAL A 79 -6.14 -1.29 -6.96
C VAL A 79 -5.83 -0.15 -6.00
N TYR A 80 -5.14 -0.44 -4.89
CA TYR A 80 -4.73 0.57 -3.92
C TYR A 80 -3.25 0.91 -4.09
N VAL A 81 -2.97 2.19 -4.34
CA VAL A 81 -1.63 2.73 -4.55
C VAL A 81 -1.23 3.63 -3.37
N PRO A 82 -0.45 3.16 -2.39
CA PRO A 82 -0.16 3.88 -1.15
C PRO A 82 0.98 4.92 -1.26
N HIS A 83 1.61 5.10 -2.41
CA HIS A 83 2.88 5.81 -2.54
C HIS A 83 2.87 7.22 -1.94
N LEU A 84 1.82 8.02 -2.20
CA LEU A 84 1.76 9.41 -1.74
C LEU A 84 1.70 9.56 -0.22
N ASP A 85 1.18 8.57 0.50
CA ASP A 85 1.16 8.58 1.96
C ASP A 85 2.55 8.73 2.56
N TYR A 86 3.55 8.09 1.97
CA TYR A 86 4.90 8.05 2.51
C TYR A 86 5.57 9.42 2.52
N GLY A 87 5.55 10.11 1.39
CA GLY A 87 6.13 11.43 1.24
C GLY A 87 5.33 12.49 2.01
N LEU A 88 4.00 12.46 1.86
CA LEU A 88 3.10 13.41 2.52
C LEU A 88 3.19 13.34 4.04
N GLN A 89 3.31 12.15 4.63
CA GLN A 89 3.49 12.00 6.08
C GLN A 89 4.89 12.42 6.55
N ARG A 90 5.90 12.28 5.69
CA ARG A 90 7.30 12.59 6.03
C ARG A 90 7.59 14.08 5.94
N TRP A 91 7.18 14.74 4.87
CA TRP A 91 7.55 16.11 4.53
C TRP A 91 6.38 17.09 4.55
N GLY A 92 5.15 16.57 4.43
CA GLY A 92 3.94 17.38 4.30
C GLY A 92 3.66 17.84 2.86
N PRO A 93 2.40 18.25 2.59
CA PRO A 93 1.92 18.48 1.22
C PRO A 93 2.56 19.68 0.49
N GLY A 94 3.21 20.59 1.20
CA GLY A 94 3.86 21.76 0.60
C GLY A 94 5.39 21.64 0.48
N ALA A 95 5.96 20.47 0.73
CA ALA A 95 7.39 20.25 0.64
C ALA A 95 7.86 20.16 -0.82
N PRO A 96 9.02 20.76 -1.17
CA PRO A 96 9.57 20.68 -2.54
C PRO A 96 9.84 19.23 -3.00
N GLU A 97 10.15 18.35 -2.07
CA GLU A 97 10.39 16.92 -2.32
C GLU A 97 9.16 16.21 -2.89
N MET A 98 7.97 16.74 -2.59
CA MET A 98 6.71 16.15 -3.04
C MET A 98 6.48 16.25 -4.55
N GLU A 99 7.09 17.20 -5.23
CA GLU A 99 6.95 17.36 -6.69
C GLU A 99 7.38 16.09 -7.42
N ALA A 100 8.53 15.52 -7.05
CA ALA A 100 9.02 14.28 -7.64
C ALA A 100 8.14 13.08 -7.31
N GLU A 101 7.58 13.04 -6.09
CA GLU A 101 6.67 11.99 -5.65
C GLU A 101 5.34 12.03 -6.42
N TYR A 102 4.77 13.22 -6.61
CA TYR A 102 3.57 13.41 -7.43
C TYR A 102 3.78 12.96 -8.87
N GLN A 103 4.88 13.37 -9.49
CA GLN A 103 5.21 12.97 -10.85
C GLN A 103 5.45 11.46 -10.97
N ALA A 104 6.00 10.83 -9.95
CA ALA A 104 6.25 9.40 -9.95
C ALA A 104 4.94 8.59 -9.91
N VAL A 105 4.01 8.98 -9.02
CA VAL A 105 2.72 8.29 -8.94
C VAL A 105 1.83 8.61 -10.14
N ASP A 106 1.89 9.83 -10.67
CA ASP A 106 1.14 10.23 -11.84
C ASP A 106 1.49 9.36 -13.05
N ARG A 107 2.79 9.13 -13.30
CA ARG A 107 3.24 8.20 -14.35
C ARG A 107 2.74 6.78 -14.15
N LEU A 108 2.82 6.25 -12.93
CA LEU A 108 2.34 4.91 -12.61
C LEU A 108 0.84 4.77 -12.86
N VAL A 109 0.07 5.78 -12.46
CA VAL A 109 -1.39 5.83 -12.66
C VAL A 109 -1.73 5.97 -14.15
N ASP A 110 -1.02 6.82 -14.90
CA ASP A 110 -1.20 6.96 -16.35
C ASP A 110 -0.96 5.65 -17.09
N GLU A 111 0.09 4.91 -16.70
CA GLU A 111 0.37 3.57 -17.24
C GLU A 111 -0.77 2.58 -16.97
N LEU A 112 -1.36 2.61 -15.75
CA LEU A 112 -2.50 1.78 -15.40
C LEU A 112 -3.75 2.15 -16.21
N ILE A 113 -4.09 3.45 -16.27
CA ILE A 113 -5.22 3.95 -17.04
C ILE A 113 -5.07 3.56 -18.51
N SER A 114 -3.88 3.76 -19.08
CA SER A 114 -3.58 3.39 -20.46
C SER A 114 -3.69 1.89 -20.70
N PHE A 115 -3.22 1.07 -19.77
CA PHE A 115 -3.30 -0.39 -19.87
C PHE A 115 -4.76 -0.86 -19.86
N PHE A 116 -5.54 -0.46 -18.87
CA PHE A 116 -6.95 -0.86 -18.73
C PHE A 116 -7.82 -0.28 -19.85
N GLY A 117 -7.57 0.97 -20.25
CA GLY A 117 -8.30 1.62 -21.33
C GLY A 117 -8.14 0.91 -22.67
N ARG A 118 -6.93 0.42 -23.02
CA ARG A 118 -6.72 -0.39 -24.24
C ARG A 118 -7.47 -1.73 -24.23
N ARG A 119 -7.87 -2.21 -23.07
CA ARG A 119 -8.65 -3.44 -22.87
C ARG A 119 -10.15 -3.17 -22.79
N GLY A 120 -10.57 -1.91 -22.91
CA GLY A 120 -11.99 -1.53 -22.84
C GLY A 120 -12.54 -1.46 -21.41
N VAL A 121 -11.66 -1.47 -20.40
CA VAL A 121 -12.05 -1.34 -19.00
C VAL A 121 -12.17 0.13 -18.65
N GLU A 122 -13.29 0.52 -18.06
CA GLU A 122 -13.49 1.88 -17.53
C GLU A 122 -12.73 2.06 -16.23
N VAL A 123 -11.98 3.15 -16.10
CA VAL A 123 -11.15 3.44 -14.93
C VAL A 123 -11.74 4.59 -14.13
N VAL A 124 -11.94 4.38 -12.82
CA VAL A 124 -12.33 5.42 -11.86
C VAL A 124 -11.17 5.64 -10.90
N LEU A 125 -10.59 6.84 -10.91
CA LEU A 125 -9.54 7.25 -10.00
C LEU A 125 -10.13 7.96 -8.79
N LEU A 126 -9.81 7.47 -7.59
CA LEU A 126 -10.30 8.02 -6.33
C LEU A 126 -9.15 8.36 -5.39
N SER A 127 -9.37 9.35 -4.54
CA SER A 127 -8.59 9.56 -3.32
C SER A 127 -9.50 9.33 -2.12
N GLU A 128 -9.09 8.43 -1.23
CA GLU A 128 -9.83 8.09 -0.02
C GLU A 128 -9.83 9.24 0.99
N TYR A 129 -8.70 9.97 1.07
CA TYR A 129 -8.51 11.11 1.98
C TYR A 129 -7.43 12.06 1.43
N GLY A 130 -7.29 13.21 2.09
CA GLY A 130 -6.20 14.15 1.89
C GLY A 130 -5.36 14.32 3.14
N ILE A 131 -4.10 14.73 2.97
CA ILE A 131 -3.19 15.04 4.09
C ILE A 131 -2.99 16.55 4.14
N SER A 132 -3.26 17.14 5.30
CA SER A 132 -3.10 18.56 5.57
C SER A 132 -1.83 18.83 6.38
N LYS A 133 -1.28 20.03 6.21
CA LYS A 133 -0.17 20.47 7.04
C LYS A 133 -0.60 20.57 8.50
N VAL A 134 0.16 19.94 9.38
CA VAL A 134 -0.01 20.02 10.83
C VAL A 134 1.20 20.69 11.46
N CYS A 135 1.00 21.42 12.55
CA CYS A 135 2.06 22.19 13.20
C CYS A 135 2.26 21.83 14.69
N GLN A 136 1.35 21.06 15.27
CA GLN A 136 1.39 20.76 16.70
C GLN A 136 1.04 19.29 17.00
N PRO A 137 2.00 18.49 17.48
CA PRO A 137 1.72 17.14 17.94
C PRO A 137 1.04 17.16 19.33
N VAL A 138 0.09 16.26 19.53
CA VAL A 138 -0.53 16.01 20.86
C VAL A 138 0.02 14.71 21.42
N HIS A 139 0.79 14.79 22.50
CA HIS A 139 1.40 13.65 23.16
C HIS A 139 0.47 13.07 24.23
N LEU A 140 -0.52 12.28 23.87
CA LEU A 140 -1.52 11.70 24.77
C LEU A 140 -0.90 10.98 25.97
N ASN A 141 0.14 10.17 25.77
CA ASN A 141 0.83 9.48 26.85
C ASN A 141 1.50 10.43 27.86
N ARG A 142 1.93 11.60 27.41
CA ARG A 142 2.47 12.63 28.29
C ARG A 142 1.36 13.25 29.13
N ILE A 143 0.24 13.61 28.51
CA ILE A 143 -0.94 14.16 29.17
C ILE A 143 -1.45 13.18 30.22
N PHE A 144 -1.57 11.90 29.90
CA PHE A 144 -2.02 10.87 30.84
C PHE A 144 -1.08 10.73 32.03
N ARG A 145 0.23 10.75 31.83
CA ARG A 145 1.21 10.69 32.91
C ARG A 145 1.14 11.92 33.82
N GLU A 146 1.04 13.11 33.27
CA GLU A 146 0.92 14.37 34.00
C GLU A 146 -0.35 14.40 34.85
N ASN A 147 -1.44 13.79 34.38
CA ASN A 147 -2.70 13.68 35.13
C ASN A 147 -2.84 12.39 35.92
N ARG A 148 -1.76 11.64 36.15
CA ARG A 148 -1.74 10.38 36.92
C ARG A 148 -2.72 9.31 36.41
N ILE A 149 -3.13 9.39 35.16
CA ILE A 149 -3.94 8.36 34.51
C ILE A 149 -3.00 7.22 34.12
N CYS A 150 -3.29 6.01 34.58
CA CYS A 150 -2.48 4.83 34.30
C CYS A 150 -2.30 4.63 32.81
N CYS A 151 -1.06 4.71 32.30
CA CYS A 151 -0.78 4.44 30.90
C CYS A 151 -0.97 2.95 30.64
N LEU A 152 -1.98 2.60 29.86
CA LEU A 152 -2.02 1.28 29.19
C LEU A 152 -0.75 1.16 28.35
N LYS A 153 0.12 0.21 28.68
CA LYS A 153 1.15 -0.23 27.73
C LYS A 153 0.43 -0.84 26.54
N LEU A 154 0.30 -0.10 25.46
CA LEU A 154 -0.03 -0.69 24.17
C LEU A 154 1.17 -1.56 23.78
N LEU A 155 1.05 -2.86 23.94
CA LEU A 155 1.94 -3.84 23.36
C LEU A 155 1.58 -3.92 21.87
N PHE A 156 2.41 -3.30 21.03
CA PHE A 156 2.42 -3.53 19.59
C PHE A 156 3.39 -4.65 19.23
#